data_9192ddb264684cacdce8bd68f857d3a7
#
_entry.id   9192ddb264684cacdce8bd68f857d3a7
#
_cell.length_a   1.000
_cell.length_b   1.000
_cell.length_c   1.000
_cell.angle_alpha   90.00
_cell.angle_beta   90.00
_cell.angle_gamma   90.00
#
_symmetry.space_group_name_H-M   'P 1'
#
loop_
_entity.id
_entity.type
_entity.pdbx_description
1 polymer ?
#
loop_
_entity_poly.entity_id
_entity_poly.type
_entity_poly.pdbx_seq_one_letter_code
_entity_poly.pdbx_strand_id
1 'polypeptide(L)'
;DNYYYPEAGFARYGEEKSPPLAWTDPPEGTQSFVLISDDPDAVEFELGVLSPRVHWLIWNIPAEGTELAERVATTTDVLAIGPNTRQGINDFSQIGWSGPCPPPNIMSVSQHLSDSQKLQKTQYPHAYRFTVYALDTELDLAAGANKNDLLAAMDGHILAGGELIGEYVNKRLFK
;
A
#
# COMPACT_ATOMS: atom_id res chain seq x y z
N ASP A 1 -10.41 7.56 -16.81
CA ASP A 1 -11.48 6.59 -16.61
C ASP A 1 -11.86 6.60 -15.13
N ASN A 2 -13.16 6.67 -14.85
CA ASN A 2 -13.70 6.70 -13.50
C ASN A 2 -13.95 5.25 -13.08
N TYR A 3 -13.25 4.77 -12.08
CA TYR A 3 -13.60 3.51 -11.43
C TYR A 3 -14.59 3.78 -10.31
N TYR A 4 -15.72 3.15 -10.38
CA TYR A 4 -16.76 3.19 -9.37
C TYR A 4 -16.69 1.91 -8.55
N TYR A 5 -16.49 2.02 -7.24
CA TYR A 5 -16.64 0.91 -6.30
C TYR A 5 -18.08 0.91 -5.80
N PRO A 6 -18.95 0.05 -6.34
CA PRO A 6 -20.38 0.08 -6.00
C PRO A 6 -20.66 -0.26 -4.54
N GLU A 7 -19.76 -0.99 -3.89
CA GLU A 7 -19.95 -1.43 -2.51
C GLU A 7 -19.55 -0.38 -1.46
N ALA A 8 -18.73 0.59 -1.80
CA ALA A 8 -18.25 1.63 -0.89
C ALA A 8 -18.71 3.04 -1.23
N GLY A 9 -19.38 3.25 -2.34
CA GLY A 9 -19.86 4.57 -2.78
C GLY A 9 -18.74 5.55 -3.18
N PHE A 10 -17.50 5.07 -3.39
CA PHE A 10 -16.36 5.90 -3.76
C PHE A 10 -16.07 5.82 -5.25
N ALA A 11 -15.89 6.98 -5.89
CA ALA A 11 -15.42 7.07 -7.25
C ALA A 11 -13.89 7.28 -7.24
N ARG A 12 -13.13 6.37 -7.85
CA ARG A 12 -11.71 6.57 -8.11
C ARG A 12 -11.53 7.35 -9.41
N TYR A 13 -10.63 8.31 -9.37
CA TYR A 13 -10.32 9.17 -10.50
C TYR A 13 -8.86 8.99 -10.88
N GLY A 14 -8.62 8.47 -12.07
CA GLY A 14 -7.29 8.30 -12.62
C GLY A 14 -6.99 6.87 -13.07
N GLU A 15 -5.82 6.67 -13.62
CA GLU A 15 -5.31 5.34 -13.94
C GLU A 15 -4.76 4.71 -12.66
N GLU A 16 -5.15 3.48 -12.36
CA GLU A 16 -4.65 2.67 -11.25
C GLU A 16 -3.22 2.16 -11.59
N LYS A 17 -2.27 3.09 -11.63
CA LYS A 17 -0.88 2.79 -11.92
C LYS A 17 -0.07 2.82 -10.64
N SER A 18 0.65 1.74 -10.35
CA SER A 18 1.67 1.81 -9.31
C SER A 18 2.77 2.79 -9.73
N PRO A 19 3.31 3.60 -8.81
CA PRO A 19 4.41 4.49 -9.12
C PRO A 19 5.69 3.68 -9.39
N PRO A 20 6.63 4.22 -10.18
CA PRO A 20 7.98 3.69 -10.23
C PRO A 20 8.68 3.97 -8.90
N LEU A 21 9.40 2.99 -8.37
CA LEU A 21 10.12 3.09 -7.10
C LEU A 21 11.54 2.55 -7.29
N ALA A 22 12.50 3.13 -6.59
CA ALA A 22 13.87 2.64 -6.56
C ALA A 22 14.47 2.82 -5.15
N TRP A 23 15.38 1.92 -4.80
CA TRP A 23 16.13 1.95 -3.56
C TRP A 23 17.58 1.58 -3.79
N THR A 24 18.46 1.92 -2.85
CA THR A 24 19.91 1.71 -2.95
C THR A 24 20.44 1.07 -1.68
N ASP A 25 21.67 0.61 -1.78
CA ASP A 25 22.49 0.17 -0.64
C ASP A 25 21.84 -0.94 0.20
N PRO A 26 21.35 -2.04 -0.44
CA PRO A 26 20.86 -3.17 0.33
C PRO A 26 21.98 -3.75 1.22
N PRO A 27 21.69 -4.16 2.47
CA PRO A 27 22.68 -4.80 3.33
C PRO A 27 23.21 -6.09 2.72
N GLU A 28 24.44 -6.45 3.11
CA GLU A 28 24.97 -7.76 2.80
C GLU A 28 24.08 -8.86 3.39
N GLY A 29 23.87 -9.93 2.64
CA GLY A 29 22.98 -11.02 3.05
C GLY A 29 21.52 -10.85 2.66
N THR A 30 21.15 -9.74 2.01
CA THR A 30 19.78 -9.57 1.44
C THR A 30 19.50 -10.67 0.43
N GLN A 31 18.40 -11.39 0.61
CA GLN A 31 17.91 -12.43 -0.31
C GLN A 31 16.64 -12.00 -1.05
N SER A 32 15.81 -11.16 -0.43
CA SER A 32 14.62 -10.61 -1.05
C SER A 32 14.26 -9.24 -0.49
N PHE A 33 13.33 -8.54 -1.20
CA PHE A 33 12.69 -7.34 -0.65
C PHE A 33 11.19 -7.54 -0.51
N VAL A 34 10.64 -6.79 0.43
CA VAL A 34 9.20 -6.57 0.63
C VAL A 34 8.92 -5.08 0.48
N LEU A 35 7.84 -4.72 -0.21
CA LEU A 35 7.31 -3.36 -0.20
C LEU A 35 5.90 -3.36 0.38
N ILE A 36 5.67 -2.47 1.34
CA ILE A 36 4.36 -2.15 1.90
C ILE A 36 4.09 -0.68 1.61
N SER A 37 2.93 -0.40 0.99
CA SER A 37 2.43 0.97 0.87
C SER A 37 1.16 1.12 1.67
N ASP A 38 1.12 2.13 2.53
CA ASP A 38 -0.05 2.46 3.34
C ASP A 38 -0.28 3.98 3.47
N ASP A 39 -1.50 4.33 3.87
CA ASP A 39 -1.95 5.70 4.11
C ASP A 39 -2.29 5.85 5.61
N PRO A 40 -1.40 6.47 6.41
CA PRO A 40 -1.64 6.69 7.84
C PRO A 40 -2.72 7.74 8.13
N ASP A 41 -3.10 8.56 7.15
CA ASP A 41 -4.16 9.57 7.29
C ASP A 41 -5.55 8.98 7.03
N ALA A 42 -5.62 7.84 6.34
CA ALA A 42 -6.83 7.03 6.14
C ALA A 42 -6.81 5.82 7.07
N VAL A 43 -7.03 6.05 8.37
CA VAL A 43 -7.06 4.96 9.34
C VAL A 43 -8.38 4.20 9.28
N GLU A 44 -8.30 2.89 9.31
CA GLU A 44 -9.43 1.99 9.52
C GLU A 44 -9.47 1.51 10.97
N PHE A 45 -10.68 1.32 11.48
CA PHE A 45 -10.89 0.78 12.81
C PHE A 45 -11.23 -0.71 12.69
N GLU A 46 -10.22 -1.54 12.75
CA GLU A 46 -10.40 -2.99 12.80
C GLU A 46 -10.09 -3.54 14.19
N LEU A 47 -10.97 -4.38 14.71
CA LEU A 47 -10.79 -5.08 15.99
C LEU A 47 -10.38 -4.18 17.17
N GLY A 48 -10.78 -2.90 17.16
CA GLY A 48 -10.45 -1.96 18.24
C GLY A 48 -9.10 -1.25 18.07
N VAL A 49 -8.41 -1.44 16.96
CA VAL A 49 -7.12 -0.82 16.66
C VAL A 49 -7.24 0.07 15.42
N LEU A 50 -6.68 1.28 15.49
CA LEU A 50 -6.52 2.14 14.32
C LEU A 50 -5.31 1.65 13.53
N SER A 51 -5.53 1.22 12.29
CA SER A 51 -4.49 0.79 11.38
C SER A 51 -4.44 1.69 10.14
N PRO A 52 -3.26 2.08 9.65
CA PRO A 52 -3.11 2.73 8.35
C PRO A 52 -3.72 1.87 7.24
N ARG A 53 -4.42 2.52 6.31
CA ARG A 53 -5.03 1.82 5.17
C ARG A 53 -3.96 1.30 4.22
N VAL A 54 -4.00 0.02 3.94
CA VAL A 54 -3.05 -0.64 3.04
C VAL A 54 -3.44 -0.44 1.58
N HIS A 55 -2.49 0.07 0.79
CA HIS A 55 -2.64 0.31 -0.64
C HIS A 55 -1.92 -0.72 -1.50
N TRP A 56 -0.81 -1.30 -1.01
CA TRP A 56 -0.01 -2.27 -1.75
C TRP A 56 0.81 -3.16 -0.85
N LEU A 57 0.83 -4.46 -1.17
CA LEU A 57 1.69 -5.47 -0.57
C LEU A 57 2.34 -6.25 -1.70
N ILE A 58 3.68 -6.30 -1.72
CA ILE A 58 4.44 -7.12 -2.66
C ILE A 58 5.70 -7.63 -1.95
N TRP A 59 6.03 -8.91 -2.12
CA TRP A 59 7.16 -9.56 -1.47
C TRP A 59 7.87 -10.52 -2.39
N ASN A 60 9.03 -11.04 -1.91
CA ASN A 60 9.95 -11.85 -2.68
C ASN A 60 10.39 -11.15 -3.97
N ILE A 61 10.58 -9.82 -3.92
CA ILE A 61 11.28 -9.10 -4.96
C ILE A 61 12.74 -9.55 -4.89
N PRO A 62 13.37 -10.03 -5.98
CA PRO A 62 14.74 -10.56 -5.96
C PRO A 62 15.76 -9.56 -5.41
N ALA A 63 16.80 -10.05 -4.76
CA ALA A 63 17.86 -9.21 -4.14
C ALA A 63 18.59 -8.32 -5.15
N GLU A 64 18.66 -8.71 -6.42
CA GLU A 64 19.24 -7.93 -7.51
C GLU A 64 18.30 -6.83 -8.02
N GLY A 65 17.00 -6.94 -7.68
CA GLY A 65 15.97 -5.97 -8.07
C GLY A 65 15.93 -4.78 -7.11
N THR A 66 16.52 -3.66 -7.48
CA THR A 66 16.52 -2.42 -6.68
C THR A 66 15.54 -1.38 -7.21
N GLU A 67 14.60 -1.80 -8.06
CA GLU A 67 13.57 -0.92 -8.61
C GLU A 67 12.29 -1.68 -8.94
N LEU A 68 11.18 -0.98 -8.95
CA LEU A 68 9.90 -1.39 -9.51
C LEU A 68 9.50 -0.40 -10.59
N ALA A 69 9.19 -0.91 -11.78
CA ALA A 69 8.68 -0.07 -12.86
C ALA A 69 7.28 0.47 -12.55
N GLU A 70 6.91 1.57 -13.20
CA GLU A 70 5.51 2.00 -13.22
C GLU A 70 4.60 0.88 -13.76
N ARG A 71 3.38 0.76 -13.23
CA ARG A 71 2.36 -0.19 -13.69
C ARG A 71 2.71 -1.66 -13.46
N VAL A 72 3.18 -2.00 -12.30
CA VAL A 72 3.25 -3.41 -11.89
C VAL A 72 1.87 -4.06 -12.05
N ALA A 73 1.84 -5.24 -12.70
CA ALA A 73 0.58 -5.94 -12.95
C ALA A 73 -0.15 -6.28 -11.65
N THR A 74 -1.48 -6.12 -11.62
CA THR A 74 -2.32 -6.38 -10.44
C THR A 74 -2.73 -7.87 -10.39
N THR A 75 -1.74 -8.74 -10.39
CA THR A 75 -1.87 -10.20 -10.31
C THR A 75 -1.23 -10.72 -9.03
N THR A 76 -1.64 -11.89 -8.57
CA THR A 76 -1.05 -12.52 -7.38
C THR A 76 0.43 -12.85 -7.55
N ASP A 77 0.79 -13.30 -8.75
CA ASP A 77 2.16 -13.65 -9.15
C ASP A 77 2.69 -12.61 -10.13
N VAL A 78 3.86 -12.04 -9.84
CA VAL A 78 4.46 -11.01 -10.70
C VAL A 78 5.75 -11.53 -11.34
N LEU A 79 5.59 -12.49 -12.21
CA LEU A 79 6.70 -13.21 -12.86
C LEU A 79 7.64 -12.30 -13.66
N ALA A 80 7.17 -11.12 -14.07
CA ALA A 80 8.00 -10.13 -14.75
C ALA A 80 9.07 -9.49 -13.81
N ILE A 81 8.87 -9.57 -12.50
CA ILE A 81 9.82 -9.08 -11.49
C ILE A 81 10.71 -10.24 -11.02
N GLY A 82 10.09 -11.37 -10.68
CA GLY A 82 10.81 -12.55 -10.23
C GLY A 82 9.90 -13.79 -10.13
N PRO A 83 10.47 -14.99 -10.19
CA PRO A 83 9.69 -16.22 -10.22
C PRO A 83 8.87 -16.46 -8.94
N ASN A 84 9.33 -15.93 -7.82
CA ASN A 84 8.68 -16.06 -6.52
C ASN A 84 8.03 -14.77 -6.04
N THR A 85 8.04 -13.71 -6.85
CA THR A 85 7.42 -12.43 -6.48
C THR A 85 5.90 -12.57 -6.41
N ARG A 86 5.32 -12.18 -5.28
CA ARG A 86 3.90 -12.31 -4.96
C ARG A 86 3.32 -10.98 -4.51
N GLN A 87 2.02 -10.82 -4.68
CA GLN A 87 1.26 -9.69 -4.15
C GLN A 87 0.14 -10.15 -3.24
N GLY A 88 -0.16 -9.29 -2.26
CA GLY A 88 -1.19 -9.47 -1.27
C GLY A 88 -2.49 -8.75 -1.59
N ILE A 89 -3.50 -9.05 -0.79
CA ILE A 89 -4.76 -8.33 -0.77
C ILE A 89 -4.60 -7.05 0.07
N ASN A 90 -5.01 -5.92 -0.50
CA ASN A 90 -5.02 -4.63 0.16
C ASN A 90 -6.38 -4.35 0.82
N ASP A 91 -6.52 -3.22 1.53
CA ASP A 91 -7.75 -2.86 2.25
C ASP A 91 -8.90 -2.40 1.34
N PHE A 92 -8.70 -2.43 0.02
CA PHE A 92 -9.75 -2.27 -1.00
C PHE A 92 -10.22 -3.62 -1.56
N SER A 93 -9.83 -4.73 -0.93
CA SER A 93 -10.10 -6.10 -1.40
C SER A 93 -9.56 -6.35 -2.82
N GLN A 94 -8.43 -5.72 -3.16
CA GLN A 94 -7.77 -5.84 -4.47
C GLN A 94 -6.37 -6.44 -4.30
N ILE A 95 -5.92 -7.17 -5.31
CA ILE A 95 -4.54 -7.62 -5.41
C ILE A 95 -3.70 -6.53 -6.06
N GLY A 96 -2.53 -6.25 -5.47
CA GLY A 96 -1.58 -5.27 -5.97
C GLY A 96 -1.90 -3.84 -5.56
N TRP A 97 -1.48 -2.88 -6.37
CA TRP A 97 -1.62 -1.46 -6.09
C TRP A 97 -3.05 -0.96 -6.22
N SER A 98 -3.47 -0.20 -5.23
CA SER A 98 -4.66 0.64 -5.27
C SER A 98 -4.29 2.08 -5.00
N GLY A 99 -4.50 2.96 -5.99
CA GLY A 99 -4.07 4.36 -5.95
C GLY A 99 -4.72 5.21 -4.87
N PRO A 100 -4.23 6.44 -4.69
CA PRO A 100 -4.80 7.42 -3.79
C PRO A 100 -6.29 7.63 -4.04
N CYS A 101 -7.10 7.42 -3.01
CA CYS A 101 -8.54 7.64 -3.06
C CYS A 101 -9.02 8.27 -1.76
N PRO A 102 -8.54 9.50 -1.41
CA PRO A 102 -9.09 10.18 -0.25
C PRO A 102 -10.60 10.37 -0.48
N PRO A 103 -11.44 9.87 0.44
CA PRO A 103 -12.88 9.93 0.25
C PRO A 103 -13.34 11.38 0.17
N PRO A 104 -14.22 11.73 -0.77
CA PRO A 104 -14.86 13.04 -0.81
C PRO A 104 -15.78 13.29 0.40
N ASN A 105 -16.15 12.23 1.12
CA ASN A 105 -16.98 12.29 2.32
C ASN A 105 -16.54 11.22 3.31
N ILE A 106 -16.13 11.63 4.48
CA ILE A 106 -15.81 10.76 5.62
C ILE A 106 -17.11 10.21 6.23
N MET A 107 -17.85 9.39 5.52
CA MET A 107 -19.05 8.80 6.12
C MET A 107 -18.77 7.51 6.92
N SER A 108 -17.68 6.80 6.66
CA SER A 108 -17.40 5.53 7.34
C SER A 108 -16.67 5.65 8.67
N VAL A 109 -15.82 6.67 8.86
CA VAL A 109 -15.13 6.93 10.15
C VAL A 109 -15.93 7.87 11.04
N SER A 110 -17.07 8.35 10.57
CA SER A 110 -17.68 9.60 11.04
C SER A 110 -18.65 9.48 12.20
N GLN A 111 -18.98 8.30 12.68
CA GLN A 111 -19.94 8.21 13.80
C GLN A 111 -19.39 8.74 15.13
N HIS A 112 -18.06 8.89 15.23
CA HIS A 112 -17.39 9.37 16.44
C HIS A 112 -16.61 10.67 16.27
N LEU A 113 -16.60 11.28 15.07
CA LEU A 113 -15.91 12.55 14.83
C LEU A 113 -16.92 13.72 14.75
N SER A 114 -16.53 14.86 15.30
CA SER A 114 -17.28 16.13 15.11
C SER A 114 -17.20 16.58 13.64
N ASP A 115 -18.17 17.37 13.18
CA ASP A 115 -18.20 17.85 11.79
C ASP A 115 -16.96 18.68 11.41
N SER A 116 -16.36 19.40 12.38
CA SER A 116 -15.10 20.10 12.18
C SER A 116 -13.91 19.17 11.99
N GLN A 117 -13.86 18.03 12.69
CA GLN A 117 -12.81 17.03 12.51
C GLN A 117 -12.97 16.27 11.19
N LYS A 118 -14.22 16.06 10.75
CA LYS A 118 -14.53 15.50 9.42
C LYS A 118 -14.05 16.42 8.32
N LEU A 119 -14.32 17.73 8.44
CA LEU A 119 -13.95 18.73 7.45
C LEU A 119 -12.42 18.87 7.35
N GLN A 120 -11.69 18.81 8.46
CA GLN A 120 -10.23 18.87 8.48
C GLN A 120 -9.61 17.70 7.71
N LYS A 121 -10.07 16.47 7.91
CA LYS A 121 -9.51 15.27 7.22
C LYS A 121 -9.74 15.28 5.71
N THR A 122 -10.74 15.98 5.18
CA THR A 122 -11.00 16.07 3.74
C THR A 122 -10.21 17.16 3.02
N GLN A 123 -9.61 18.10 3.74
CA GLN A 123 -8.95 19.28 3.17
C GLN A 123 -7.43 19.16 3.08
N TYR A 124 -6.81 18.16 3.75
CA TYR A 124 -5.36 18.01 3.78
C TYR A 124 -4.89 16.94 2.80
N PRO A 125 -3.69 17.10 2.22
CA PRO A 125 -3.05 16.02 1.49
C PRO A 125 -2.89 14.80 2.41
N HIS A 126 -3.15 13.62 1.88
CA HIS A 126 -2.80 12.38 2.56
C HIS A 126 -1.35 12.02 2.25
N ALA A 127 -0.64 11.55 3.26
CA ALA A 127 0.71 11.03 3.14
C ALA A 127 0.64 9.52 2.80
N TYR A 128 1.18 9.15 1.66
CA TYR A 128 1.30 7.74 1.24
C TYR A 128 2.72 7.29 1.52
N ARG A 129 2.86 6.32 2.41
CA ARG A 129 4.16 5.73 2.73
C ARG A 129 4.42 4.56 1.80
N PHE A 130 5.64 4.47 1.35
CA PHE A 130 6.20 3.32 0.64
C PHE A 130 7.40 2.85 1.44
N THR A 131 7.27 1.73 2.15
CA THR A 131 8.33 1.18 2.97
C THR A 131 8.85 -0.07 2.31
N VAL A 132 10.15 -0.09 1.96
CA VAL A 132 10.85 -1.27 1.48
C VAL A 132 11.63 -1.89 2.63
N TYR A 133 11.58 -3.21 2.74
CA TYR A 133 12.34 -4.00 3.71
C TYR A 133 13.26 -4.97 2.96
N ALA A 134 14.53 -5.00 3.35
CA ALA A 134 15.49 -6.02 2.93
C ALA A 134 15.42 -7.20 3.90
N LEU A 135 15.25 -8.40 3.38
CA LEU A 135 15.14 -9.63 4.17
C LEU A 135 16.31 -10.58 3.89
N ASP A 136 16.69 -11.36 4.90
CA ASP A 136 17.69 -12.43 4.79
C ASP A 136 17.12 -13.75 4.24
N THR A 137 15.90 -13.74 3.76
CA THR A 137 15.19 -14.92 3.21
C THR A 137 14.19 -14.53 2.14
N GLU A 138 13.74 -15.50 1.35
CA GLU A 138 12.46 -15.45 0.67
C GLU A 138 11.36 -15.97 1.61
N LEU A 139 10.19 -15.34 1.60
CA LEU A 139 9.07 -15.71 2.46
C LEU A 139 8.29 -16.89 1.87
N ASP A 140 8.06 -17.92 2.66
CA ASP A 140 7.11 -18.99 2.35
C ASP A 140 5.69 -18.53 2.70
N LEU A 141 5.19 -17.57 1.92
CA LEU A 141 3.89 -16.95 2.12
C LEU A 141 3.06 -17.05 0.84
N ALA A 142 1.84 -17.54 0.99
CA ALA A 142 0.93 -17.70 -0.15
C ALA A 142 0.53 -16.35 -0.74
N ALA A 143 0.43 -16.28 -2.07
CA ALA A 143 -0.08 -15.10 -2.77
C ALA A 143 -1.50 -14.74 -2.29
N GLY A 144 -1.81 -13.44 -2.23
CA GLY A 144 -3.08 -12.94 -1.71
C GLY A 144 -3.14 -12.82 -0.18
N ALA A 145 -2.04 -13.07 0.54
CA ALA A 145 -1.97 -12.84 1.98
C ALA A 145 -2.21 -11.36 2.32
N ASN A 146 -2.74 -11.09 3.52
CA ASN A 146 -2.95 -9.74 4.02
C ASN A 146 -1.70 -9.18 4.73
N LYS A 147 -1.77 -7.91 5.19
CA LYS A 147 -0.65 -7.25 5.87
C LYS A 147 -0.21 -7.96 7.16
N ASN A 148 -1.15 -8.48 7.95
CA ASN A 148 -0.79 -9.15 9.21
C ASN A 148 -0.03 -10.45 8.96
N ASP A 149 -0.47 -11.24 7.96
CA ASP A 149 0.22 -12.45 7.56
C ASP A 149 1.62 -12.14 7.04
N LEU A 150 1.76 -11.07 6.23
CA LEU A 150 3.05 -10.63 5.70
C LEU A 150 3.98 -10.17 6.82
N LEU A 151 3.52 -9.35 7.75
CA LEU A 151 4.33 -8.90 8.89
C LEU A 151 4.76 -10.07 9.78
N ALA A 152 3.89 -11.04 10.01
CA ALA A 152 4.23 -12.23 10.78
C ALA A 152 5.30 -13.10 10.07
N ALA A 153 5.22 -13.19 8.73
CA ALA A 153 6.24 -13.92 7.95
C ALA A 153 7.60 -13.19 7.90
N MET A 154 7.61 -11.86 8.02
CA MET A 154 8.83 -11.04 8.04
C MET A 154 9.52 -11.02 9.41
N ASP A 155 8.82 -11.41 10.48
CA ASP A 155 9.35 -11.30 11.84
C ASP A 155 10.64 -12.11 12.01
N GLY A 156 11.69 -11.45 12.50
CA GLY A 156 13.02 -12.03 12.65
C GLY A 156 13.89 -12.07 11.38
N HIS A 157 13.36 -11.63 10.22
CA HIS A 157 14.07 -11.69 8.94
C HIS A 157 14.47 -10.33 8.36
N ILE A 158 14.12 -9.23 9.02
CA ILE A 158 14.38 -7.88 8.51
C ILE A 158 15.83 -7.48 8.79
N LEU A 159 16.59 -7.22 7.73
CA LEU A 159 17.96 -6.70 7.80
C LEU A 159 18.00 -5.17 7.85
N ALA A 160 17.16 -4.53 7.05
CA ALA A 160 17.04 -3.07 6.98
C ALA A 160 15.68 -2.65 6.40
N GLY A 161 15.37 -1.36 6.53
CA GLY A 161 14.20 -0.74 5.91
C GLY A 161 14.49 0.66 5.43
N GLY A 162 13.80 1.08 4.36
CA GLY A 162 13.82 2.42 3.83
C GLY A 162 12.41 2.90 3.54
N GLU A 163 12.17 4.21 3.66
CA GLU A 163 10.85 4.79 3.50
C GLU A 163 10.88 5.96 2.51
N LEU A 164 9.85 6.03 1.66
CA LEU A 164 9.53 7.19 0.84
C LEU A 164 8.11 7.63 1.17
N ILE A 165 7.90 8.93 1.34
CA ILE A 165 6.58 9.52 1.56
C ILE A 165 6.22 10.37 0.36
N GLY A 166 5.05 10.09 -0.23
CA GLY A 166 4.42 10.90 -1.27
C GLY A 166 3.14 11.53 -0.75
N GLU A 167 2.88 12.78 -1.09
CA GLU A 167 1.64 13.46 -0.73
C GLU A 167 0.67 13.51 -1.91
N TYR A 168 -0.59 13.25 -1.66
CA TYR A 168 -1.66 13.37 -2.65
C TYR A 168 -2.85 14.15 -2.10
N VAL A 169 -3.35 15.09 -2.91
CA VAL A 169 -4.58 15.84 -2.63
C VAL A 169 -5.55 15.71 -3.80
N ASN A 170 -6.81 15.43 -3.51
CA ASN A 170 -7.85 15.42 -4.53
C ASN A 170 -8.29 16.86 -4.86
N LYS A 171 -7.69 17.44 -5.91
CA LYS A 171 -7.96 18.84 -6.34
C LYS A 171 -9.40 19.11 -6.78
N ARG A 172 -10.24 18.08 -6.99
CA ARG A 172 -11.65 18.25 -7.36
C ARG A 172 -12.56 18.65 -6.20
N LEU A 173 -12.08 18.51 -4.96
CA LEU A 173 -12.80 18.94 -3.76
C LEU A 173 -12.82 20.47 -3.59
N PHE A 174 -12.05 21.21 -4.40
CA PHE A 174 -11.87 22.66 -4.31
C PHE A 174 -12.53 23.44 -5.48
N LYS A 175 -13.52 22.84 -6.16
CA LYS A 175 -14.29 23.52 -7.22
C LYS A 175 -15.71 23.78 -6.78
#